data_aa8ac2202f89b37be229f4fd671ec407
#
_entry.id   aa8ac2202f89b37be229f4fd671ec407
#
_cell.length_a   1.000
_cell.length_b   1.000
_cell.length_c   1.000
_cell.angle_alpha   90.00
_cell.angle_beta   90.00
_cell.angle_gamma   90.00
#
_symmetry.space_group_name_H-M   'P 1'
#
loop_
_entity.id
_entity.type
_entity.pdbx_description
1 polymer ?
#
loop_
_entity_poly.entity_id
_entity_poly.type
_entity_poly.pdbx_seq_one_letter_code
_entity_poly.pdbx_strand_id
1 'polypeptide(L)'
;MSDHDLAVTGFMQRVKTTDVLSREDEHELAVRYRNGDRAAGSKLVESNLRFVLSMARQYKRYGLPMPELIAEGNVGLATALEKFDPYKGTRFVTYAAYWIRAYVLNYVIRSWSLVGAGSGPLRSKLFFQLRRERARIANVVHDKDAALAALAEKLSMSVDKLEPLLQRLDARDVSLDVPVYTDSEGTRGDFLSDERPAADEQLANAERQNVYDLRVRAAVAKLDPRERFIVEQRIMSDEELSLAELGRKLGVSRERARQLEARARKKLEAQLADLRAMYAEAA
;
A
#
# COMPACT_ATOMS: atom_id res chain seq x y z
N MET A 1 28.76 0.35 17.61
CA MET A 1 28.59 1.31 16.50
C MET A 1 28.12 0.49 15.32
N SER A 2 26.95 0.71 14.81
CA SER A 2 26.46 -0.06 13.66
C SER A 2 27.16 0.41 12.36
N ASP A 3 27.23 -0.47 11.34
CA ASP A 3 27.81 -0.11 10.03
C ASP A 3 27.12 1.14 9.43
N HIS A 4 25.87 1.33 9.76
CA HIS A 4 25.10 2.53 9.39
C HIS A 4 25.65 3.83 10.02
N ASP A 5 26.13 3.77 11.27
CA ASP A 5 26.71 4.94 11.94
C ASP A 5 28.07 5.32 11.33
N LEU A 6 28.86 4.33 10.92
CA LEU A 6 30.14 4.53 10.24
C LEU A 6 29.96 5.20 8.88
N ALA A 7 28.98 4.75 8.09
CA ALA A 7 28.68 5.33 6.78
C ALA A 7 28.24 6.81 6.90
N VAL A 8 27.39 7.13 7.87
CA VAL A 8 26.95 8.52 8.12
C VAL A 8 28.11 9.38 8.60
N THR A 9 28.98 8.85 9.46
CA THR A 9 30.15 9.57 9.98
C THR A 9 31.12 9.91 8.85
N GLY A 10 31.43 8.95 7.97
CA GLY A 10 32.29 9.17 6.79
C GLY A 10 31.69 10.20 5.83
N PHE A 11 30.38 10.16 5.60
CA PHE A 11 29.69 11.15 4.80
C PHE A 11 29.77 12.55 5.42
N MET A 12 29.54 12.67 6.73
CA MET A 12 29.62 13.95 7.45
C MET A 12 31.05 14.53 7.39
N GLN A 13 32.06 13.68 7.45
CA GLN A 13 33.46 14.11 7.36
C GLN A 13 33.76 14.68 5.96
N ARG A 14 33.33 14.00 4.91
CA ARG A 14 33.45 14.48 3.53
C ARG A 14 32.74 15.83 3.32
N VAL A 15 31.53 15.98 3.84
CA VAL A 15 30.77 17.23 3.79
C VAL A 15 31.50 18.39 4.50
N LYS A 16 32.24 18.11 5.58
CA LYS A 16 32.98 19.14 6.32
C LYS A 16 34.24 19.61 5.58
N THR A 17 34.89 18.73 4.82
CA THR A 17 36.15 19.01 4.09
C THR A 17 35.90 19.67 2.74
N THR A 18 34.69 19.71 2.24
CA THR A 18 34.35 20.28 0.94
C THR A 18 34.03 21.77 1.07
N ASP A 19 34.69 22.59 0.26
CA ASP A 19 34.50 24.04 0.24
C ASP A 19 33.15 24.45 -0.38
N VAL A 20 32.68 25.61 0.02
CA VAL A 20 31.50 26.24 -0.56
C VAL A 20 31.88 26.97 -1.82
N LEU A 21 31.21 26.67 -2.91
CA LEU A 21 31.44 27.35 -4.19
C LEU A 21 30.88 28.79 -4.18
N SER A 22 31.64 29.70 -4.82
CA SER A 22 31.12 31.02 -5.18
C SER A 22 29.98 30.89 -6.20
N ARG A 23 29.27 31.97 -6.47
CA ARG A 23 28.23 32.00 -7.52
C ARG A 23 28.82 31.82 -8.91
N GLU A 24 29.98 32.40 -9.12
CA GLU A 24 30.73 32.37 -10.38
C GLU A 24 31.27 30.96 -10.65
N ASP A 25 31.90 30.33 -9.68
CA ASP A 25 32.39 28.96 -9.78
C ASP A 25 31.28 27.95 -10.00
N GLU A 26 30.15 28.13 -9.28
CA GLU A 26 28.94 27.28 -9.44
C GLU A 26 28.41 27.35 -10.86
N HIS A 27 28.35 28.56 -11.43
CA HIS A 27 27.89 28.77 -12.81
C HIS A 27 28.89 28.17 -13.83
N GLU A 28 30.16 28.38 -13.65
CA GLU A 28 31.22 27.83 -14.54
C GLU A 28 31.17 26.30 -14.55
N LEU A 29 31.11 25.67 -13.37
CA LEU A 29 31.03 24.22 -13.26
C LEU A 29 29.75 23.66 -13.89
N ALA A 30 28.63 24.36 -13.75
CA ALA A 30 27.37 23.95 -14.35
C ALA A 30 27.40 24.04 -15.88
N VAL A 31 28.03 25.08 -16.45
CA VAL A 31 28.23 25.22 -17.88
C VAL A 31 29.18 24.14 -18.43
N ARG A 32 30.29 23.86 -17.75
CA ARG A 32 31.21 22.77 -18.10
C ARG A 32 30.54 21.41 -18.08
N TYR A 33 29.72 21.14 -17.06
CA TYR A 33 28.93 19.88 -16.97
C TYR A 33 27.98 19.74 -18.17
N ARG A 34 27.29 20.83 -18.56
CA ARG A 34 26.38 20.83 -19.71
C ARG A 34 27.10 20.57 -21.03
N ASN A 35 28.39 20.97 -21.12
CA ASN A 35 29.26 20.69 -22.24
C ASN A 35 29.90 19.29 -22.21
N GLY A 36 29.53 18.44 -21.27
CA GLY A 36 29.97 17.05 -21.19
C GLY A 36 31.06 16.74 -20.14
N ASP A 37 31.53 17.74 -19.40
CA ASP A 37 32.54 17.56 -18.35
C ASP A 37 31.90 16.94 -17.07
N ARG A 38 31.99 15.62 -16.97
CA ARG A 38 31.48 14.88 -15.81
C ARG A 38 32.19 15.23 -14.50
N ALA A 39 33.48 15.57 -14.56
CA ALA A 39 34.24 15.94 -13.36
C ALA A 39 33.72 17.24 -12.74
N ALA A 40 33.34 18.23 -13.59
CA ALA A 40 32.70 19.46 -13.15
C ALA A 40 31.36 19.16 -12.45
N GLY A 41 30.56 18.22 -12.97
CA GLY A 41 29.32 17.77 -12.33
C GLY A 41 29.54 17.12 -10.97
N SER A 42 30.55 16.24 -10.84
CA SER A 42 30.91 15.63 -9.57
C SER A 42 31.30 16.67 -8.51
N LYS A 43 32.13 17.65 -8.89
CA LYS A 43 32.54 18.74 -8.01
C LYS A 43 31.35 19.61 -7.56
N LEU A 44 30.41 19.86 -8.48
CA LEU A 44 29.17 20.61 -8.17
C LEU A 44 28.29 19.86 -7.20
N VAL A 45 28.15 18.53 -7.33
CA VAL A 45 27.41 17.68 -6.39
C VAL A 45 28.10 17.67 -5.03
N GLU A 46 29.40 17.40 -4.97
CA GLU A 46 30.16 17.29 -3.71
C GLU A 46 30.05 18.57 -2.87
N SER A 47 30.18 19.75 -3.48
CA SER A 47 30.06 21.02 -2.77
C SER A 47 28.67 21.26 -2.18
N ASN A 48 27.64 20.58 -2.72
CA ASN A 48 26.26 20.75 -2.33
C ASN A 48 25.72 19.63 -1.42
N LEU A 49 26.52 18.61 -1.08
CA LEU A 49 26.12 17.51 -0.16
C LEU A 49 25.69 18.02 1.23
N ARG A 50 26.21 19.18 1.67
CA ARG A 50 25.80 19.82 2.94
C ARG A 50 24.31 20.15 3.01
N PHE A 51 23.71 20.50 1.88
CA PHE A 51 22.28 20.80 1.80
C PHE A 51 21.43 19.52 1.91
N VAL A 52 21.93 18.41 1.33
CA VAL A 52 21.29 17.09 1.51
C VAL A 52 21.28 16.71 2.98
N LEU A 53 22.42 16.84 3.67
CA LEU A 53 22.53 16.55 5.10
C LEU A 53 21.60 17.43 5.95
N SER A 54 21.55 18.73 5.65
CA SER A 54 20.65 19.68 6.33
C SER A 54 19.20 19.30 6.17
N MET A 55 18.81 18.95 4.94
CA MET A 55 17.45 18.54 4.62
C MET A 55 17.09 17.21 5.31
N ALA A 56 17.95 16.19 5.22
CA ALA A 56 17.75 14.90 5.86
C ALA A 56 17.57 15.03 7.39
N ARG A 57 18.33 15.92 8.05
CA ARG A 57 18.18 16.20 9.49
C ARG A 57 16.81 16.74 9.87
N GLN A 58 16.17 17.55 9.03
CA GLN A 58 14.83 18.08 9.28
C GLN A 58 13.78 16.97 9.33
N TYR A 59 14.01 15.88 8.58
CA TYR A 59 13.09 14.74 8.49
C TYR A 59 13.44 13.58 9.41
N LYS A 60 14.56 13.62 10.15
CA LYS A 60 14.94 12.61 11.15
C LYS A 60 13.83 12.34 12.19
N ARG A 61 13.03 13.37 12.52
CA ARG A 61 11.90 13.27 13.46
C ARG A 61 10.80 12.28 13.06
N TYR A 62 10.80 11.81 11.80
CA TYR A 62 9.86 10.79 11.33
C TYR A 62 10.28 9.36 11.68
N GLY A 63 11.44 9.17 12.35
CA GLY A 63 11.91 7.87 12.82
C GLY A 63 12.56 7.00 11.76
N LEU A 64 12.84 7.56 10.57
CA LEU A 64 13.51 6.84 9.48
C LEU A 64 15.03 6.88 9.60
N PRO A 65 15.75 5.86 9.10
CA PRO A 65 17.20 5.80 9.13
C PRO A 65 17.84 6.99 8.39
N MET A 66 18.81 7.63 9.03
CA MET A 66 19.51 8.79 8.46
C MET A 66 20.26 8.47 7.16
N PRO A 67 20.92 7.32 7.00
CA PRO A 67 21.56 6.93 5.75
C PRO A 67 20.60 6.93 4.57
N GLU A 68 19.40 6.41 4.75
CA GLU A 68 18.37 6.31 3.72
C GLU A 68 17.86 7.69 3.30
N LEU A 69 17.61 8.58 4.27
CA LEU A 69 17.22 9.97 3.98
C LEU A 69 18.29 10.71 3.19
N ILE A 70 19.58 10.46 3.49
CA ILE A 70 20.72 11.02 2.76
C ILE A 70 20.80 10.42 1.36
N ALA A 71 20.63 9.11 1.20
CA ALA A 71 20.66 8.44 -0.09
C ALA A 71 19.61 8.99 -1.04
N GLU A 72 18.36 9.08 -0.59
CA GLU A 72 17.25 9.65 -1.37
C GLU A 72 17.49 11.14 -1.68
N GLY A 73 18.02 11.90 -0.73
CA GLY A 73 18.41 13.28 -0.97
C GLY A 73 19.50 13.43 -2.02
N ASN A 74 20.48 12.50 -2.07
CA ASN A 74 21.52 12.47 -3.08
C ASN A 74 20.95 12.15 -4.49
N VAL A 75 19.97 11.24 -4.58
CA VAL A 75 19.24 10.97 -5.83
C VAL A 75 18.52 12.23 -6.31
N GLY A 76 17.90 12.96 -5.39
CA GLY A 76 17.29 14.25 -5.69
C GLY A 76 18.31 15.30 -6.20
N LEU A 77 19.49 15.37 -5.58
CA LEU A 77 20.57 16.26 -5.98
C LEU A 77 21.12 15.90 -7.38
N ALA A 78 21.30 14.61 -7.67
CA ALA A 78 21.73 14.12 -8.98
C ALA A 78 20.70 14.46 -10.08
N THR A 79 19.42 14.22 -9.78
CA THR A 79 18.31 14.60 -10.70
C THR A 79 18.27 16.11 -10.94
N ALA A 80 18.56 16.91 -9.92
CA ALA A 80 18.65 18.36 -10.07
C ALA A 80 19.80 18.75 -11.00
N LEU A 81 20.97 18.10 -10.89
CA LEU A 81 22.11 18.35 -11.74
C LEU A 81 21.79 18.10 -13.24
N GLU A 82 21.15 16.97 -13.53
CA GLU A 82 20.77 16.62 -14.91
C GLU A 82 19.81 17.62 -15.54
N LYS A 83 18.90 18.19 -14.74
CA LYS A 83 17.83 19.08 -15.21
C LYS A 83 18.15 20.57 -15.05
N PHE A 84 19.29 20.91 -14.45
CA PHE A 84 19.64 22.29 -14.18
C PHE A 84 20.02 23.05 -15.45
N ASP A 85 19.48 24.24 -15.56
CA ASP A 85 19.84 25.19 -16.62
C ASP A 85 20.59 26.42 -16.05
N PRO A 86 21.92 26.52 -16.28
CA PRO A 86 22.72 27.59 -15.69
C PRO A 86 22.36 28.99 -16.25
N TYR A 87 21.69 29.06 -17.40
CA TYR A 87 21.35 30.33 -18.05
C TYR A 87 20.06 30.98 -17.48
N LYS A 88 19.33 30.31 -16.62
CA LYS A 88 18.09 30.83 -15.98
C LYS A 88 18.33 31.79 -14.80
N GLY A 89 19.60 32.11 -14.49
CA GLY A 89 19.95 33.08 -13.45
C GLY A 89 19.69 32.64 -11.99
N THR A 90 19.18 31.44 -11.78
CA THR A 90 18.97 30.87 -10.43
C THR A 90 20.21 30.10 -9.98
N ARG A 91 20.50 30.11 -8.67
CA ARG A 91 21.58 29.29 -8.11
C ARG A 91 21.22 27.81 -8.15
N PHE A 92 22.21 26.97 -8.41
CA PHE A 92 22.04 25.52 -8.40
C PHE A 92 21.47 25.01 -7.07
N VAL A 93 21.98 25.50 -5.95
CA VAL A 93 21.48 25.18 -4.59
C VAL A 93 19.98 25.40 -4.47
N THR A 94 19.48 26.54 -4.95
CA THR A 94 18.05 26.89 -4.84
C THR A 94 17.19 25.93 -5.66
N TYR A 95 17.65 25.57 -6.85
CA TYR A 95 16.98 24.60 -7.71
C TYR A 95 17.06 23.17 -7.13
N ALA A 96 18.24 22.77 -6.68
CA ALA A 96 18.47 21.45 -6.08
C ALA A 96 17.69 21.22 -4.79
N ALA A 97 17.55 22.25 -3.95
CA ALA A 97 16.77 22.17 -2.71
C ALA A 97 15.32 21.71 -2.95
N TYR A 98 14.73 22.09 -4.08
CA TYR A 98 13.39 21.63 -4.45
C TYR A 98 13.36 20.12 -4.72
N TRP A 99 14.34 19.61 -5.51
CA TRP A 99 14.44 18.20 -5.83
C TRP A 99 14.79 17.34 -4.62
N ILE A 100 15.80 17.78 -3.86
CA ILE A 100 16.20 17.10 -2.62
C ILE A 100 14.99 16.92 -1.69
N ARG A 101 14.24 18.00 -1.48
CA ARG A 101 13.03 17.97 -0.65
C ARG A 101 11.98 17.03 -1.20
N ALA A 102 11.73 17.05 -2.50
CA ALA A 102 10.73 16.21 -3.13
C ALA A 102 11.05 14.71 -2.97
N TYR A 103 12.31 14.31 -3.16
CA TYR A 103 12.74 12.93 -3.01
C TYR A 103 12.69 12.47 -1.56
N VAL A 104 13.22 13.27 -0.63
CA VAL A 104 13.18 12.95 0.81
C VAL A 104 11.72 12.85 1.32
N LEU A 105 10.83 13.76 0.91
CA LEU A 105 9.42 13.71 1.27
C LEU A 105 8.73 12.45 0.72
N ASN A 106 9.00 12.11 -0.53
CA ASN A 106 8.46 10.91 -1.15
C ASN A 106 8.90 9.64 -0.41
N TYR A 107 10.19 9.57 -0.05
CA TYR A 107 10.71 8.48 0.76
C TYR A 107 10.04 8.40 2.13
N VAL A 108 9.90 9.53 2.84
CA VAL A 108 9.21 9.58 4.14
C VAL A 108 7.81 8.99 4.06
N ILE A 109 7.04 9.35 3.02
CA ILE A 109 5.67 8.87 2.87
C ILE A 109 5.62 7.37 2.56
N ARG A 110 6.54 6.87 1.73
CA ARG A 110 6.60 5.47 1.34
C ARG A 110 7.05 4.55 2.48
N SER A 111 7.99 5.03 3.28
CA SER A 111 8.68 4.22 4.31
C SER A 111 8.17 4.47 5.73
N TRP A 112 7.10 5.27 5.88
CA TRP A 112 6.50 5.58 7.19
C TRP A 112 5.94 4.34 7.88
N SER A 113 5.28 3.46 7.12
CA SER A 113 4.65 2.23 7.59
C SER A 113 4.67 1.19 6.48
N LEU A 114 4.74 -0.09 6.84
CA LEU A 114 4.62 -1.24 5.94
C LEU A 114 3.27 -1.22 5.21
N VAL A 115 2.20 -0.88 5.94
CA VAL A 115 0.87 -0.65 5.38
C VAL A 115 0.76 0.82 4.99
N GLY A 116 1.36 1.19 3.88
CA GLY A 116 1.41 2.57 3.42
C GLY A 116 0.04 3.27 3.42
N ALA A 117 0.06 4.59 3.61
CA ALA A 117 -1.15 5.45 3.56
C ALA A 117 -1.86 5.44 2.19
N GLY A 118 -1.41 4.57 1.27
CA GLY A 118 -1.86 4.40 -0.11
C GLY A 118 -1.13 5.31 -1.10
N SER A 119 -1.39 5.13 -2.39
CA SER A 119 -0.75 5.85 -3.48
C SER A 119 -1.54 7.11 -3.90
N GLY A 120 -0.82 8.16 -4.27
CA GLY A 120 -1.36 9.35 -4.93
C GLY A 120 -0.90 10.70 -4.32
N PRO A 121 -0.81 11.75 -5.15
CA PRO A 121 -0.29 13.07 -4.75
C PRO A 121 -1.15 13.78 -3.69
N LEU A 122 -2.45 13.50 -3.64
CA LEU A 122 -3.35 14.06 -2.62
C LEU A 122 -3.04 13.51 -1.22
N ARG A 123 -2.62 12.25 -1.11
CA ARG A 123 -2.29 11.62 0.18
C ARG A 123 -0.98 12.15 0.76
N SER A 124 0.00 12.47 -0.07
CA SER A 124 1.25 13.10 0.37
C SER A 124 1.00 14.46 1.00
N LYS A 125 0.22 15.29 0.33
CA LYS A 125 -0.16 16.61 0.84
C LYS A 125 -0.96 16.48 2.14
N LEU A 126 -1.91 15.55 2.18
CA LEU A 126 -2.76 15.28 3.34
C LEU A 126 -1.93 14.79 4.54
N PHE A 127 -0.96 13.88 4.34
CA PHE A 127 -0.11 13.34 5.40
C PHE A 127 0.61 14.44 6.20
N PHE A 128 1.28 15.37 5.51
CA PHE A 128 2.02 16.45 6.17
C PHE A 128 1.09 17.54 6.73
N GLN A 129 0.02 17.84 6.01
CA GLN A 129 -0.97 18.84 6.42
C GLN A 129 -1.72 18.36 7.66
N LEU A 130 -2.18 17.12 7.69
CA LEU A 130 -2.90 16.52 8.80
C LEU A 130 -2.08 16.57 10.10
N ARG A 131 -0.82 16.14 10.04
CA ARG A 131 0.07 16.19 11.22
C ARG A 131 0.30 17.62 11.73
N ARG A 132 0.51 18.55 10.81
CA ARG A 132 0.76 19.94 11.16
C ARG A 132 -0.48 20.58 11.78
N GLU A 133 -1.64 20.38 11.17
CA GLU A 133 -2.88 20.99 11.65
C GLU A 133 -3.36 20.34 12.96
N ARG A 134 -3.20 19.03 13.10
CA ARG A 134 -3.45 18.34 14.37
C ARG A 134 -2.60 18.90 15.50
N ALA A 135 -1.30 19.09 15.30
CA ALA A 135 -0.43 19.68 16.30
C ALA A 135 -0.84 21.11 16.68
N ARG A 136 -1.38 21.89 15.73
CA ARG A 136 -1.89 23.24 16.00
C ARG A 136 -3.19 23.23 16.79
N ILE A 137 -4.12 22.36 16.41
CA ILE A 137 -5.43 22.28 17.05
C ILE A 137 -5.30 21.69 18.46
N ALA A 138 -4.44 20.70 18.67
CA ALA A 138 -4.19 20.12 19.99
C ALA A 138 -3.68 21.13 21.03
N ASN A 139 -3.05 22.22 20.58
CA ASN A 139 -2.60 23.29 21.47
C ASN A 139 -3.72 24.28 21.83
N VAL A 140 -4.87 24.25 21.14
CA VAL A 140 -5.95 25.22 21.28
C VAL A 140 -7.22 24.56 21.82
N VAL A 141 -7.51 23.34 21.37
CA VAL A 141 -8.73 22.61 21.70
C VAL A 141 -8.37 21.35 22.48
N HIS A 142 -8.82 21.27 23.72
CA HIS A 142 -8.52 20.16 24.63
C HIS A 142 -9.53 19.00 24.51
N ASP A 143 -10.72 19.28 23.99
CA ASP A 143 -11.74 18.28 23.72
C ASP A 143 -11.46 17.56 22.40
N LYS A 144 -11.46 16.21 22.44
CA LYS A 144 -11.12 15.36 21.27
C LYS A 144 -12.12 15.50 20.12
N ASP A 145 -13.41 15.54 20.44
CA ASP A 145 -14.47 15.59 19.44
C ASP A 145 -14.53 16.95 18.75
N ALA A 146 -14.37 18.02 19.54
CA ALA A 146 -14.27 19.38 19.01
C ALA A 146 -12.99 19.57 18.16
N ALA A 147 -11.87 18.99 18.57
CA ALA A 147 -10.62 19.01 17.81
C ALA A 147 -10.75 18.23 16.47
N LEU A 148 -11.44 17.10 16.48
CA LEU A 148 -11.71 16.29 15.28
C LEU A 148 -12.62 17.06 14.30
N ALA A 149 -13.68 17.68 14.80
CA ALA A 149 -14.60 18.50 13.99
C ALA A 149 -13.88 19.71 13.36
N ALA A 150 -13.09 20.45 14.15
CA ALA A 150 -12.29 21.58 13.66
C ALA A 150 -11.26 21.16 12.59
N LEU A 151 -10.67 19.98 12.75
CA LEU A 151 -9.72 19.42 11.78
C LEU A 151 -10.42 19.00 10.49
N ALA A 152 -11.60 18.40 10.59
CA ALA A 152 -12.43 18.00 9.46
C ALA A 152 -12.87 19.21 8.62
N GLU A 153 -13.33 20.27 9.27
CA GLU A 153 -13.68 21.55 8.64
C GLU A 153 -12.50 22.15 7.89
N LYS A 154 -11.33 22.21 8.53
CA LYS A 154 -10.11 22.80 7.95
C LYS A 154 -9.56 22.02 6.75
N LEU A 155 -9.77 20.71 6.73
CA LEU A 155 -9.35 19.83 5.64
C LEU A 155 -10.45 19.64 4.58
N SER A 156 -11.63 20.22 4.79
CA SER A 156 -12.80 20.05 3.93
C SER A 156 -13.17 18.56 3.72
N MET A 157 -13.12 17.79 4.80
CA MET A 157 -13.40 16.34 4.81
C MET A 157 -14.47 16.02 5.85
N SER A 158 -15.23 14.94 5.64
CA SER A 158 -16.14 14.41 6.67
C SER A 158 -15.35 13.73 7.81
N VAL A 159 -15.89 13.80 9.02
CA VAL A 159 -15.31 13.18 10.22
C VAL A 159 -15.10 11.68 10.02
N ASP A 160 -16.08 10.97 9.43
CA ASP A 160 -16.03 9.53 9.16
C ASP A 160 -14.86 9.10 8.27
N LYS A 161 -14.43 9.99 7.36
CA LYS A 161 -13.27 9.75 6.49
C LYS A 161 -11.96 10.15 7.16
N LEU A 162 -12.00 11.12 8.06
CA LEU A 162 -10.84 11.64 8.75
C LEU A 162 -10.35 10.71 9.87
N GLU A 163 -11.27 10.15 10.64
CA GLU A 163 -10.95 9.31 11.79
C GLU A 163 -10.11 8.08 11.44
N PRO A 164 -10.45 7.25 10.43
CA PRO A 164 -9.60 6.13 10.02
C PRO A 164 -8.21 6.55 9.53
N LEU A 165 -8.11 7.75 8.92
CA LEU A 165 -6.82 8.30 8.49
C LEU A 165 -5.95 8.70 9.68
N LEU A 166 -6.54 9.28 10.74
CA LEU A 166 -5.84 9.61 11.97
C LEU A 166 -5.37 8.35 12.69
N GLN A 167 -6.22 7.34 12.81
CA GLN A 167 -5.86 6.06 13.41
C GLN A 167 -4.65 5.42 12.69
N ARG A 168 -4.63 5.42 11.36
CA ARG A 168 -3.49 4.94 10.57
C ARG A 168 -2.22 5.75 10.75
N LEU A 169 -2.33 7.06 10.95
CA LEU A 169 -1.18 7.92 11.19
C LEU A 169 -0.61 7.79 12.60
N ASP A 170 -1.43 7.41 13.56
CA ASP A 170 -1.03 7.19 14.95
C ASP A 170 -0.53 5.77 15.20
N ALA A 171 -1.05 4.80 14.47
CA ALA A 171 -0.60 3.43 14.51
C ALA A 171 0.82 3.34 13.91
N ARG A 172 1.82 3.18 14.78
CA ARG A 172 3.17 2.81 14.35
C ARG A 172 3.26 1.31 14.20
N ASP A 173 4.01 0.88 13.22
CA ASP A 173 4.35 -0.52 13.09
C ASP A 173 5.07 -0.99 14.35
N VAL A 174 4.65 -2.12 14.85
CA VAL A 174 5.22 -2.74 16.06
C VAL A 174 5.94 -4.01 15.62
N SER A 175 7.18 -4.20 16.07
CA SER A 175 7.89 -5.44 15.80
C SER A 175 7.22 -6.60 16.54
N LEU A 176 7.04 -7.70 15.83
CA LEU A 176 6.51 -8.93 16.39
C LEU A 176 7.58 -9.70 17.21
N ASP A 177 8.86 -9.42 16.96
CA ASP A 177 9.98 -10.07 17.64
C ASP A 177 10.31 -9.47 19.01
N VAL A 178 9.58 -8.42 19.41
CA VAL A 178 9.79 -7.82 20.74
C VAL A 178 9.22 -8.72 21.81
N PRO A 179 10.00 -9.10 22.85
CA PRO A 179 9.50 -9.88 23.98
C PRO A 179 8.37 -9.12 24.70
N VAL A 180 7.33 -9.85 25.12
CA VAL A 180 6.16 -9.26 25.79
C VAL A 180 6.50 -8.77 27.21
N TYR A 181 7.37 -9.50 27.89
CA TYR A 181 7.89 -9.15 29.22
C TYR A 181 9.41 -9.18 29.21
N THR A 182 10.04 -8.43 30.09
CA THR A 182 11.51 -8.26 30.15
C THR A 182 12.29 -9.57 30.35
N ASP A 183 11.67 -10.58 30.99
CA ASP A 183 12.25 -11.90 31.28
C ASP A 183 11.52 -13.05 30.56
N SER A 184 10.73 -12.77 29.55
CA SER A 184 9.94 -13.76 28.80
C SER A 184 10.65 -14.17 27.54
N GLU A 185 10.74 -15.47 27.25
CA GLU A 185 11.18 -16.00 25.97
C GLU A 185 10.13 -15.78 24.85
N GLY A 186 8.85 -15.49 25.22
CA GLY A 186 7.76 -15.29 24.28
C GLY A 186 7.79 -13.91 23.64
N THR A 187 7.69 -13.87 22.33
CA THR A 187 7.57 -12.65 21.52
C THR A 187 6.10 -12.25 21.32
N ARG A 188 5.85 -11.03 20.86
CA ARG A 188 4.48 -10.61 20.48
C ARG A 188 3.90 -11.46 19.36
N GLY A 189 4.73 -11.96 18.46
CA GLY A 189 4.32 -12.86 17.38
C GLY A 189 3.70 -14.15 17.88
N ASP A 190 4.20 -14.70 18.99
CA ASP A 190 3.71 -15.96 19.57
C ASP A 190 2.28 -15.87 20.14
N PHE A 191 1.82 -14.64 20.39
CA PHE A 191 0.46 -14.38 20.89
C PHE A 191 -0.57 -14.09 19.79
N LEU A 192 -0.13 -14.05 18.54
CA LEU A 192 -1.06 -13.89 17.42
C LEU A 192 -1.72 -15.24 17.12
N SER A 193 -3.05 -15.29 17.24
CA SER A 193 -3.81 -16.45 16.83
C SER A 193 -3.83 -16.56 15.31
N ASP A 194 -3.66 -17.79 14.81
CA ASP A 194 -3.94 -18.09 13.41
C ASP A 194 -5.46 -18.11 13.20
N GLU A 195 -5.96 -17.30 12.28
CA GLU A 195 -7.39 -17.25 11.93
C GLU A 195 -7.82 -18.45 11.07
N ARG A 196 -6.88 -19.27 10.64
CA ARG A 196 -7.20 -20.48 9.88
C ARG A 196 -7.89 -21.49 10.78
N PRO A 197 -8.94 -22.19 10.28
CA PRO A 197 -9.59 -23.25 11.02
C PRO A 197 -8.58 -24.31 11.48
N ALA A 198 -8.79 -24.90 12.63
CA ALA A 198 -7.96 -25.99 13.13
C ALA A 198 -7.90 -27.16 12.13
N ALA A 199 -6.85 -27.98 12.19
CA ALA A 199 -6.63 -29.04 11.20
C ALA A 199 -7.78 -30.07 11.16
N ASP A 200 -8.40 -30.36 12.30
CA ASP A 200 -9.58 -31.20 12.42
C ASP A 200 -10.83 -30.56 11.79
N GLU A 201 -11.03 -29.25 11.97
CA GLU A 201 -12.09 -28.51 11.28
C GLU A 201 -11.87 -28.46 9.76
N GLN A 202 -10.63 -28.28 9.30
CA GLN A 202 -10.31 -28.30 7.88
C GLN A 202 -10.64 -29.68 7.28
N LEU A 203 -10.27 -30.75 7.97
CA LEU A 203 -10.57 -32.11 7.53
C LEU A 203 -12.09 -32.35 7.51
N ALA A 204 -12.79 -32.02 8.58
CA ALA A 204 -14.24 -32.15 8.67
C ALA A 204 -14.98 -31.34 7.58
N ASN A 205 -14.49 -30.13 7.26
CA ASN A 205 -15.03 -29.33 6.18
C ASN A 205 -14.74 -29.95 4.79
N ALA A 206 -13.54 -30.48 4.58
CA ALA A 206 -13.17 -31.16 3.35
C ALA A 206 -14.00 -32.46 3.14
N GLU A 207 -14.21 -33.24 4.19
CA GLU A 207 -15.05 -34.44 4.13
C GLU A 207 -16.50 -34.08 3.83
N ARG A 208 -17.05 -33.08 4.49
CA ARG A 208 -18.41 -32.57 4.22
C ARG A 208 -18.55 -32.11 2.77
N GLN A 209 -17.57 -31.33 2.28
CA GLN A 209 -17.57 -30.86 0.92
C GLN A 209 -17.54 -32.01 -0.10
N ASN A 210 -16.72 -33.03 0.15
CA ASN A 210 -16.65 -34.21 -0.69
C ASN A 210 -17.99 -34.96 -0.74
N VAL A 211 -18.68 -35.11 0.41
CA VAL A 211 -20.01 -35.74 0.47
C VAL A 211 -21.03 -34.92 -0.32
N TYR A 212 -21.01 -33.59 -0.18
CA TYR A 212 -21.89 -32.71 -0.96
C TYR A 212 -21.62 -32.83 -2.46
N ASP A 213 -20.37 -32.76 -2.88
CA ASP A 213 -20.00 -32.87 -4.28
C ASP A 213 -20.43 -34.19 -4.90
N LEU A 214 -20.22 -35.29 -4.19
CA LEU A 214 -20.66 -36.61 -4.65
C LEU A 214 -22.19 -36.70 -4.80
N ARG A 215 -22.93 -36.17 -3.83
CA ARG A 215 -24.41 -36.18 -3.89
C ARG A 215 -24.95 -35.25 -4.97
N VAL A 216 -24.38 -34.04 -5.11
CA VAL A 216 -24.77 -33.11 -6.16
C VAL A 216 -24.48 -33.70 -7.53
N ARG A 217 -23.31 -34.28 -7.75
CA ARG A 217 -22.96 -34.98 -9.02
C ARG A 217 -23.90 -36.14 -9.30
N ALA A 218 -24.25 -36.95 -8.30
CA ALA A 218 -25.21 -38.02 -8.44
C ALA A 218 -26.62 -37.54 -8.77
N ALA A 219 -27.05 -36.42 -8.20
CA ALA A 219 -28.34 -35.80 -8.52
C ALA A 219 -28.35 -35.24 -9.95
N VAL A 220 -27.28 -34.54 -10.36
CA VAL A 220 -27.14 -34.02 -11.74
C VAL A 220 -27.09 -35.15 -12.75
N ALA A 221 -26.45 -36.26 -12.43
CA ALA A 221 -26.40 -37.44 -13.28
C ALA A 221 -27.77 -38.05 -13.58
N LYS A 222 -28.76 -37.87 -12.69
CA LYS A 222 -30.13 -38.37 -12.88
C LYS A 222 -31.03 -37.45 -13.70
N LEU A 223 -30.54 -36.23 -14.06
CA LEU A 223 -31.28 -35.29 -14.92
C LEU A 223 -31.26 -35.76 -16.40
N ASP A 224 -32.27 -35.31 -17.15
CA ASP A 224 -32.28 -35.46 -18.60
C ASP A 224 -31.03 -34.82 -19.23
N PRO A 225 -30.47 -35.36 -20.34
CA PRO A 225 -29.27 -34.79 -20.97
C PRO A 225 -29.36 -33.30 -21.26
N ARG A 226 -30.53 -32.80 -21.66
CA ARG A 226 -30.77 -31.36 -21.91
C ARG A 226 -30.82 -30.53 -20.60
N GLU A 227 -31.47 -31.06 -19.57
CA GLU A 227 -31.52 -30.43 -18.25
C GLU A 227 -30.13 -30.40 -17.61
N ARG A 228 -29.37 -31.51 -17.71
CA ARG A 228 -28.00 -31.62 -17.22
C ARG A 228 -27.10 -30.59 -17.87
N PHE A 229 -27.14 -30.48 -19.19
CA PHE A 229 -26.35 -29.50 -19.92
C PHE A 229 -26.60 -28.07 -19.46
N ILE A 230 -27.88 -27.72 -19.18
CA ILE A 230 -28.22 -26.38 -18.68
C ILE A 230 -27.62 -26.16 -17.27
N VAL A 231 -27.73 -27.16 -16.38
CA VAL A 231 -27.21 -27.07 -15.01
C VAL A 231 -25.69 -26.93 -15.02
N GLU A 232 -24.99 -27.77 -15.79
CA GLU A 232 -23.53 -27.75 -15.89
C GLU A 232 -22.99 -26.43 -16.45
N GLN A 233 -23.65 -25.88 -17.48
CA GLN A 233 -23.16 -24.69 -18.18
C GLN A 233 -23.63 -23.35 -17.57
N ARG A 234 -24.61 -23.38 -16.67
CA ARG A 234 -25.15 -22.16 -16.08
C ARG A 234 -25.08 -22.12 -14.56
N ILE A 235 -25.20 -23.26 -13.88
CA ILE A 235 -25.24 -23.28 -12.40
C ILE A 235 -23.91 -23.75 -11.85
N MET A 236 -23.21 -24.66 -12.51
CA MET A 236 -21.97 -25.27 -12.03
C MET A 236 -20.71 -24.72 -12.72
N SER A 237 -20.85 -23.89 -13.74
CA SER A 237 -19.73 -23.27 -14.46
C SER A 237 -19.40 -21.90 -13.88
N ASP A 238 -18.11 -21.56 -13.80
CA ASP A 238 -17.64 -20.23 -13.44
C ASP A 238 -18.03 -19.17 -14.50
N GLU A 239 -18.18 -19.60 -15.76
CA GLU A 239 -18.70 -18.75 -16.84
C GLU A 239 -20.17 -19.10 -17.11
N GLU A 240 -21.09 -18.34 -16.50
CA GLU A 240 -22.53 -18.54 -16.68
C GLU A 240 -22.98 -18.20 -18.10
N LEU A 241 -23.42 -19.19 -18.86
CA LEU A 241 -24.04 -18.97 -20.17
C LEU A 241 -25.43 -18.37 -20.03
N SER A 242 -25.76 -17.41 -20.90
CA SER A 242 -27.10 -16.82 -20.96
C SER A 242 -28.13 -17.82 -21.49
N LEU A 243 -29.39 -17.68 -21.08
CA LEU A 243 -30.49 -18.53 -21.56
C LEU A 243 -30.67 -18.50 -23.11
N ALA A 244 -30.29 -17.39 -23.75
CA ALA A 244 -30.32 -17.25 -25.19
C ALA A 244 -29.21 -18.09 -25.86
N GLU A 245 -28.03 -18.16 -25.27
CA GLU A 245 -26.92 -18.97 -25.75
C GLU A 245 -27.15 -20.46 -25.53
N LEU A 246 -27.69 -20.83 -24.36
CA LEU A 246 -28.10 -22.19 -24.06
C LEU A 246 -29.21 -22.64 -25.05
N GLY A 247 -30.19 -21.78 -25.32
CA GLY A 247 -31.21 -22.05 -26.32
C GLY A 247 -30.62 -22.32 -27.70
N ARG A 248 -29.66 -21.51 -28.15
CA ARG A 248 -28.93 -21.70 -29.42
C ARG A 248 -28.18 -23.03 -29.46
N LYS A 249 -27.44 -23.37 -28.38
CA LYS A 249 -26.66 -24.63 -28.30
C LYS A 249 -27.56 -25.88 -28.27
N LEU A 250 -28.75 -25.78 -27.66
CA LEU A 250 -29.70 -26.90 -27.55
C LEU A 250 -30.71 -26.96 -28.70
N GLY A 251 -30.71 -25.96 -29.60
CA GLY A 251 -31.69 -25.88 -30.70
C GLY A 251 -33.13 -25.57 -30.23
N VAL A 252 -33.27 -24.84 -29.11
CA VAL A 252 -34.57 -24.48 -28.52
C VAL A 252 -34.70 -22.97 -28.30
N SER A 253 -35.97 -22.51 -28.14
CA SER A 253 -36.20 -21.10 -27.80
C SER A 253 -35.69 -20.74 -26.40
N ARG A 254 -35.39 -19.46 -26.17
CA ARG A 254 -34.99 -18.93 -24.85
C ARG A 254 -35.97 -19.31 -23.75
N GLU A 255 -37.28 -19.20 -24.05
CA GLU A 255 -38.32 -19.54 -23.08
C GLU A 255 -38.35 -21.05 -22.77
N ARG A 256 -38.07 -21.88 -23.78
CA ARG A 256 -37.95 -23.33 -23.57
C ARG A 256 -36.73 -23.70 -22.71
N ALA A 257 -35.61 -23.01 -22.92
CA ALA A 257 -34.45 -23.17 -22.06
C ALA A 257 -34.74 -22.79 -20.61
N ARG A 258 -35.51 -21.70 -20.37
CA ARG A 258 -35.97 -21.28 -19.05
C ARG A 258 -36.85 -22.33 -18.37
N GLN A 259 -37.77 -22.93 -19.14
CA GLN A 259 -38.62 -24.01 -18.64
C GLN A 259 -37.85 -25.25 -18.25
N LEU A 260 -36.83 -25.63 -19.02
CA LEU A 260 -35.95 -26.74 -18.75
C LEU A 260 -35.12 -26.46 -17.48
N GLU A 261 -34.58 -25.26 -17.32
CA GLU A 261 -33.88 -24.82 -16.09
C GLU A 261 -34.78 -24.94 -14.86
N ALA A 262 -36.01 -24.41 -14.94
CA ALA A 262 -36.94 -24.47 -13.82
C ALA A 262 -37.34 -25.92 -13.44
N ARG A 263 -37.47 -26.80 -14.44
CA ARG A 263 -37.67 -28.23 -14.19
C ARG A 263 -36.48 -28.89 -13.53
N ALA A 264 -35.26 -28.62 -14.03
CA ALA A 264 -34.04 -29.14 -13.48
C ALA A 264 -33.87 -28.72 -12.02
N ARG A 265 -34.10 -27.44 -11.70
CA ARG A 265 -34.06 -26.93 -10.30
C ARG A 265 -35.03 -27.66 -9.41
N LYS A 266 -36.29 -27.82 -9.82
CA LYS A 266 -37.30 -28.52 -9.03
C LYS A 266 -36.94 -29.99 -8.79
N LYS A 267 -36.35 -30.68 -9.79
CA LYS A 267 -35.86 -32.06 -9.63
C LYS A 267 -34.68 -32.13 -8.67
N LEU A 268 -33.74 -31.19 -8.77
CA LEU A 268 -32.58 -31.12 -7.87
C LEU A 268 -33.01 -30.77 -6.44
N GLU A 269 -33.92 -29.82 -6.24
CA GLU A 269 -34.48 -29.49 -4.94
C GLU A 269 -35.09 -30.71 -4.26
N ALA A 270 -35.89 -31.50 -4.99
CA ALA A 270 -36.49 -32.72 -4.44
C ALA A 270 -35.44 -33.80 -4.10
N GLN A 271 -34.39 -33.94 -4.89
CA GLN A 271 -33.33 -34.95 -4.67
C GLN A 271 -32.31 -34.55 -3.62
N LEU A 272 -32.14 -33.25 -3.37
CA LEU A 272 -31.17 -32.70 -2.43
C LEU A 272 -31.84 -32.13 -1.17
N ALA A 273 -33.14 -32.44 -0.94
CA ALA A 273 -33.88 -31.93 0.23
C ALA A 273 -33.21 -32.31 1.56
N ASP A 274 -32.69 -33.54 1.63
CA ASP A 274 -31.96 -34.05 2.81
C ASP A 274 -30.68 -33.24 3.09
N LEU A 275 -29.95 -32.88 2.04
CA LEU A 275 -28.73 -32.07 2.18
C LEU A 275 -29.04 -30.67 2.70
N ARG A 276 -30.17 -30.09 2.28
CA ARG A 276 -30.62 -28.77 2.75
C ARG A 276 -30.92 -28.81 4.26
N ALA A 277 -31.51 -29.88 4.74
CA ALA A 277 -31.76 -30.09 6.17
C ALA A 277 -30.44 -30.18 6.97
N MET A 278 -29.50 -30.99 6.48
CA MET A 278 -28.15 -31.11 7.10
C MET A 278 -27.37 -29.81 7.11
N TYR A 279 -27.52 -28.96 6.06
CA TYR A 279 -26.85 -27.66 6.01
C TYR A 279 -27.47 -26.64 6.97
N ALA A 280 -28.79 -26.70 7.15
CA ALA A 280 -29.49 -25.82 8.09
C ALA A 280 -29.22 -26.15 9.57
N GLU A 281 -28.87 -27.40 9.87
CA GLU A 281 -28.47 -27.84 11.23
C GLU A 281 -26.99 -27.53 11.54
N ALA A 282 -26.16 -27.29 10.51
CA ALA A 282 -24.71 -27.07 10.63
C ALA A 282 -24.33 -25.58 10.60
N ALA A 283 -25.25 -24.67 10.27
CA ALA A 283 -25.08 -23.20 10.19
C ALA A 283 -25.60 -22.53 11.46
#